data_512794eae8d19cda5c7fd7e05f797b3a
#
_entry.id   512794eae8d19cda5c7fd7e05f797b3a
#
_cell.length_a   1.000
_cell.length_b   1.000
_cell.length_c   1.000
_cell.angle_alpha   90.00
_cell.angle_beta   90.00
_cell.angle_gamma   90.00
#
_symmetry.space_group_name_H-M   'P 1'
#
loop_
_entity.id
_entity.type
_entity.pdbx_description
1 polymer ?
#
loop_
_entity_poly.entity_id
_entity_poly.type
_entity_poly.pdbx_seq_one_letter_code
_entity_poly.pdbx_strand_id
1 'polypeptide(L)'
;MKVTVDTNFLVSASQWDYSVAHKLLKKFIISDAKIFTRQDILDETAEVLERDFKYSKSEVKNIIEKILLFADLIEPKQKVDVKKDDPDDNKVVECAIESSSDYIITYDKHLLKLKEYKRIKIVKPEEILKKF
;
A
#
# COMPACT_ATOMS: atom_id res chain seq x y z
N MET A 1 13.34 4.65 -6.29
CA MET A 1 12.43 3.49 -6.12
C MET A 1 10.99 3.99 -6.06
N LYS A 2 10.11 3.32 -6.79
CA LYS A 2 8.68 3.59 -6.76
C LYS A 2 7.97 2.36 -6.24
N VAL A 3 7.09 2.53 -5.26
CA VAL A 3 6.37 1.41 -4.65
C VAL A 3 4.88 1.71 -4.56
N THR A 4 4.06 0.69 -4.72
CA THR A 4 2.62 0.75 -4.47
C THR A 4 2.34 -0.04 -3.20
N VAL A 5 1.50 0.50 -2.34
CA VAL A 5 1.16 -0.13 -1.07
C VAL A 5 -0.35 -0.39 -0.98
N ASP A 6 -0.71 -1.42 -0.25
CA ASP A 6 -2.12 -1.79 -0.05
C ASP A 6 -2.65 -1.34 1.31
N THR A 7 -3.92 -1.62 1.56
CA THR A 7 -4.59 -1.26 2.81
C THR A 7 -3.88 -1.82 4.03
N ASN A 8 -3.49 -3.09 4.00
CA ASN A 8 -2.86 -3.74 5.16
C ASN A 8 -1.54 -3.09 5.52
N PHE A 9 -0.74 -2.71 4.51
CA PHE A 9 0.49 -1.98 4.75
C PHE A 9 0.21 -0.63 5.43
N LEU A 10 -0.75 0.13 4.90
CA LEU A 10 -1.07 1.44 5.46
C LEU A 10 -1.60 1.34 6.89
N VAL A 11 -2.44 0.37 7.18
CA VAL A 11 -2.94 0.14 8.55
C VAL A 11 -1.79 -0.21 9.47
N SER A 12 -0.95 -1.18 9.10
CA SER A 12 0.19 -1.58 9.94
C SER A 12 1.16 -0.43 10.19
N ALA A 13 1.48 0.32 9.14
CA ALA A 13 2.43 1.43 9.25
C ALA A 13 1.90 2.55 10.14
N SER A 14 0.58 2.75 10.17
CA SER A 14 -0.03 3.83 10.95
C SER A 14 -0.35 3.45 12.39
N GLN A 15 -0.46 2.13 12.70
CA GLN A 15 -0.90 1.68 14.02
C GLN A 15 0.23 1.28 14.95
N TRP A 16 1.27 0.66 14.42
CA TRP A 16 2.30 0.08 15.28
C TRP A 16 3.68 0.63 14.94
N ASP A 17 4.21 1.44 15.85
CA ASP A 17 5.54 2.06 15.70
C ASP A 17 6.67 1.04 15.57
N TYR A 18 6.44 -0.19 16.03
CA TYR A 18 7.44 -1.25 15.98
C TYR A 18 7.24 -2.21 14.82
N SER A 19 6.20 -2.01 14.01
CA SER A 19 5.93 -2.90 12.89
C SER A 19 7.00 -2.76 11.82
N VAL A 20 7.20 -3.83 11.06
CA VAL A 20 8.10 -3.81 9.90
C VAL A 20 7.61 -2.78 8.88
N ALA A 21 6.30 -2.69 8.69
CA ALA A 21 5.70 -1.71 7.78
C ALA A 21 6.06 -0.27 8.18
N HIS A 22 5.99 0.04 9.47
CA HIS A 22 6.35 1.37 9.96
C HIS A 22 7.85 1.66 9.76
N LYS A 23 8.70 0.69 10.07
CA LYS A 23 10.15 0.82 9.86
C LYS A 23 10.47 1.04 8.38
N LEU A 24 9.82 0.29 7.51
CA LEU A 24 10.02 0.43 6.08
C LEU A 24 9.53 1.79 5.58
N LEU A 25 8.39 2.25 6.08
CA LEU A 25 7.88 3.57 5.74
C LEU A 25 8.90 4.66 6.07
N LYS A 26 9.52 4.60 7.25
CA LYS A 26 10.56 5.54 7.62
C LYS A 26 11.74 5.50 6.65
N LYS A 27 12.15 4.31 6.23
CA LYS A 27 13.23 4.14 5.26
C LYS A 27 12.87 4.75 3.90
N PHE A 28 11.63 4.56 3.48
CA PHE A 28 11.15 5.15 2.23
C PHE A 28 11.21 6.68 2.30
N ILE A 29 10.76 7.27 3.40
CA ILE A 29 10.76 8.73 3.56
C ILE A 29 12.20 9.26 3.54
N ILE A 30 13.11 8.62 4.26
CA ILE A 30 14.51 9.04 4.33
C ILE A 30 15.20 8.88 2.98
N SER A 31 14.93 7.80 2.26
CA SER A 31 15.58 7.51 0.97
C SER A 31 14.91 8.21 -0.21
N ASP A 32 13.88 9.00 0.04
CA ASP A 32 13.11 9.70 -0.99
C ASP A 32 12.45 8.76 -2.01
N ALA A 33 12.06 7.57 -1.55
CA ALA A 33 11.28 6.66 -2.37
C ALA A 33 9.87 7.22 -2.57
N LYS A 34 9.31 6.99 -3.77
CA LYS A 34 7.95 7.43 -4.07
C LYS A 34 6.96 6.33 -3.73
N ILE A 35 5.95 6.68 -2.95
CA ILE A 35 4.93 5.75 -2.48
C ILE A 35 3.61 6.12 -3.15
N PHE A 36 2.96 5.12 -3.74
CA PHE A 36 1.71 5.32 -4.46
C PHE A 36 0.59 4.48 -3.86
N THR A 37 -0.59 5.06 -3.84
CA THR A 37 -1.83 4.38 -3.47
C THR A 37 -2.97 4.97 -4.31
N ARG A 38 -4.20 4.61 -4.04
CA ARG A 38 -5.35 5.14 -4.76
C ARG A 38 -6.48 5.42 -3.78
N GLN A 39 -7.45 6.21 -4.22
CA GLN A 39 -8.52 6.68 -3.33
C GLN A 39 -9.30 5.53 -2.69
N ASP A 40 -9.62 4.49 -3.44
CA ASP A 40 -10.38 3.37 -2.88
C ASP A 40 -9.58 2.56 -1.85
N ILE A 41 -8.25 2.50 -1.98
CA ILE A 41 -7.38 1.90 -0.96
C ILE A 41 -7.40 2.77 0.31
N LEU A 42 -7.35 4.08 0.17
CA LEU A 42 -7.48 5.00 1.31
C LEU A 42 -8.83 4.88 1.99
N ASP A 43 -9.90 4.77 1.19
CA ASP A 43 -11.26 4.62 1.73
C ASP A 43 -11.37 3.32 2.54
N GLU A 44 -10.81 2.24 2.04
CA GLU A 44 -10.78 0.96 2.76
C GLU A 44 -9.94 1.07 4.03
N THR A 45 -8.81 1.78 3.97
CA THR A 45 -7.97 2.03 5.15
C THR A 45 -8.78 2.76 6.23
N ALA A 46 -9.50 3.81 5.85
CA ALA A 46 -10.34 4.55 6.77
C ALA A 46 -11.42 3.66 7.39
N GLU A 47 -12.05 2.82 6.58
CA GLU A 47 -13.08 1.89 7.03
C GLU A 47 -12.53 0.90 8.06
N VAL A 48 -11.37 0.32 7.80
CA VAL A 48 -10.71 -0.62 8.72
C VAL A 48 -10.37 0.06 10.04
N LEU A 49 -9.85 1.29 9.99
CA LEU A 49 -9.50 2.04 11.20
C LEU A 49 -10.72 2.32 12.07
N GLU A 50 -11.85 2.67 11.47
CA GLU A 50 -13.09 2.89 12.22
C GLU A 50 -13.65 1.58 12.78
N ARG A 51 -13.74 0.56 11.93
CA ARG A 51 -14.39 -0.71 12.28
C ARG A 51 -13.58 -1.55 13.26
N ASP A 52 -12.30 -1.74 12.98
CA ASP A 52 -11.48 -2.71 13.72
C ASP A 52 -10.72 -2.05 14.88
N PHE A 53 -10.34 -0.79 14.74
CA PHE A 53 -9.56 -0.07 15.75
C PHE A 53 -10.39 0.94 16.54
N LYS A 54 -11.66 1.10 16.19
CA LYS A 54 -12.61 1.96 16.91
C LYS A 54 -12.19 3.44 17.01
N TYR A 55 -11.45 3.92 16.02
CA TYR A 55 -11.11 5.32 15.96
C TYR A 55 -12.32 6.16 15.59
N SER A 56 -12.38 7.39 16.12
CA SER A 56 -13.37 8.37 15.71
C SER A 56 -13.11 8.85 14.29
N LYS A 57 -14.10 9.47 13.69
CA LYS A 57 -13.94 10.04 12.34
C LYS A 57 -12.85 11.10 12.30
N SER A 58 -12.72 11.88 13.37
CA SER A 58 -11.69 12.90 13.50
C SER A 58 -10.30 12.28 13.53
N GLU A 59 -10.12 11.21 14.31
CA GLU A 59 -8.86 10.49 14.39
C GLU A 59 -8.47 9.87 13.04
N VAL A 60 -9.45 9.25 12.37
CA VAL A 60 -9.23 8.64 11.05
C VAL A 60 -8.81 9.71 10.05
N LYS A 61 -9.48 10.84 10.03
CA LYS A 61 -9.13 11.95 9.14
C LYS A 61 -7.68 12.38 9.33
N ASN A 62 -7.24 12.50 10.58
CA ASN A 62 -5.86 12.89 10.88
C ASN A 62 -4.86 11.86 10.36
N ILE A 63 -5.18 10.56 10.49
CA ILE A 63 -4.31 9.49 9.99
C ILE A 63 -4.21 9.53 8.46
N ILE A 64 -5.36 9.69 7.80
CA ILE A 64 -5.38 9.78 6.32
C ILE A 64 -4.59 10.98 5.82
N GLU A 65 -4.72 12.13 6.48
CA GLU A 65 -3.96 13.32 6.13
C GLU A 65 -2.46 13.09 6.26
N LYS A 66 -2.03 12.36 7.28
CA LYS A 66 -0.61 12.01 7.44
C LYS A 66 -0.14 11.08 6.32
N ILE A 67 -0.97 10.11 5.94
CA ILE A 67 -0.65 9.22 4.82
C ILE A 67 -0.43 10.04 3.55
N LEU A 68 -1.26 11.04 3.30
CA LEU A 68 -1.16 11.88 2.11
C LEU A 68 0.07 12.80 2.10
N LEU A 69 0.76 12.94 3.23
CA LEU A 69 2.03 13.68 3.25
C LEU A 69 3.16 12.91 2.58
N PHE A 70 3.09 11.58 2.55
CA PHE A 70 4.17 10.77 1.97
C PHE A 70 3.73 9.88 0.81
N ALA A 71 2.45 9.73 0.57
CA ALA A 71 1.94 8.90 -0.52
C ALA A 71 1.19 9.73 -1.55
N ASP A 72 1.44 9.45 -2.81
CA ASP A 72 0.76 10.10 -3.92
C ASP A 72 -0.44 9.25 -4.35
N LEU A 73 -1.55 9.91 -4.66
CA LEU A 73 -2.73 9.26 -5.18
C LEU A 73 -2.61 9.06 -6.68
N ILE A 74 -2.88 7.85 -7.12
CA ILE A 74 -2.91 7.49 -8.53
C ILE A 74 -4.33 7.08 -8.89
N GLU A 75 -4.82 7.54 -10.02
CA GLU A 75 -6.09 7.12 -10.56
C GLU A 75 -5.81 6.30 -11.83
N PRO A 76 -5.87 4.96 -11.74
CA PRO A 76 -5.53 4.11 -12.87
C PRO A 76 -6.50 4.27 -14.03
N LYS A 77 -5.95 4.33 -15.24
CA LYS A 77 -6.74 4.43 -16.48
C LYS A 77 -7.07 3.06 -17.06
N GLN A 78 -6.24 2.06 -16.75
CA GLN A 78 -6.42 0.70 -17.24
C GLN A 78 -6.96 -0.19 -16.15
N LYS A 79 -7.83 -1.11 -16.55
CA LYS A 79 -8.29 -2.17 -15.67
C LYS A 79 -7.56 -3.44 -16.01
N VAL A 80 -7.21 -4.22 -14.97
CA VAL A 80 -6.58 -5.52 -15.14
C VAL A 80 -7.41 -6.59 -14.44
N ASP A 81 -7.26 -7.82 -14.89
CA ASP A 81 -8.00 -8.95 -14.33
C ASP A 81 -7.02 -10.10 -14.07
N VAL A 82 -6.12 -9.88 -13.11
CA VAL A 82 -5.12 -10.88 -12.71
C VAL A 82 -5.68 -11.85 -11.67
N LYS A 83 -6.73 -11.41 -10.95
CA LYS A 83 -7.41 -12.20 -9.93
C LYS A 83 -8.92 -12.02 -10.11
N LYS A 84 -9.54 -12.93 -10.86
CA LYS A 84 -10.97 -12.85 -11.12
C LYS A 84 -11.81 -12.94 -9.85
N ASP A 85 -11.30 -13.65 -8.86
CA ASP A 85 -12.00 -13.90 -7.61
C ASP A 85 -11.80 -12.80 -6.57
N ASP A 86 -10.88 -11.87 -6.81
CA ASP A 86 -10.57 -10.81 -5.86
C ASP A 86 -10.32 -9.48 -6.57
N PRO A 87 -11.38 -8.68 -6.77
CA PRO A 87 -11.25 -7.36 -7.41
C PRO A 87 -10.34 -6.39 -6.65
N ASP A 88 -10.19 -6.56 -5.33
CA ASP A 88 -9.34 -5.67 -4.54
C ASP A 88 -7.87 -5.87 -4.87
N ASP A 89 -7.46 -7.10 -5.17
CA ASP A 89 -6.09 -7.38 -5.62
C ASP A 89 -5.82 -6.71 -6.97
N ASN A 90 -6.81 -6.72 -7.87
CA ASN A 90 -6.68 -6.08 -9.17
C ASN A 90 -6.47 -4.57 -9.03
N LYS A 91 -7.10 -3.94 -8.06
CA LYS A 91 -6.94 -2.50 -7.80
C LYS A 91 -5.51 -2.12 -7.45
N VAL A 92 -4.85 -2.95 -6.65
CA VAL A 92 -3.47 -2.72 -6.26
C VAL A 92 -2.55 -2.85 -7.47
N VAL A 93 -2.75 -3.87 -8.29
CA VAL A 93 -1.97 -4.09 -9.52
C VAL A 93 -2.18 -2.93 -10.50
N GLU A 94 -3.41 -2.48 -10.69
CA GLU A 94 -3.73 -1.34 -11.56
C GLU A 94 -2.97 -0.08 -11.12
N CYS A 95 -2.94 0.18 -9.83
CA CYS A 95 -2.20 1.30 -9.26
C CYS A 95 -0.71 1.20 -9.56
N ALA A 96 -0.15 0.00 -9.39
CA ALA A 96 1.27 -0.23 -9.64
C ALA A 96 1.64 -0.06 -11.11
N ILE A 97 0.78 -0.47 -12.02
CA ILE A 97 0.99 -0.28 -13.46
C ILE A 97 0.96 1.20 -13.80
N GLU A 98 -0.08 1.91 -13.35
CA GLU A 98 -0.26 3.33 -13.68
C GLU A 98 0.87 4.20 -13.12
N SER A 99 1.37 3.89 -11.94
CA SER A 99 2.47 4.63 -11.31
C SER A 99 3.84 4.20 -11.81
N SER A 100 3.93 3.16 -12.61
CA SER A 100 5.19 2.54 -13.04
C SER A 100 6.03 2.13 -11.84
N SER A 101 5.38 1.54 -10.84
CA SER A 101 6.05 1.10 -9.62
C SER A 101 7.01 -0.06 -9.89
N ASP A 102 8.10 -0.09 -9.12
CA ASP A 102 9.06 -1.19 -9.14
C ASP A 102 8.57 -2.36 -8.30
N TYR A 103 7.80 -2.06 -7.25
CA TYR A 103 7.34 -3.04 -6.28
C TYR A 103 5.90 -2.79 -5.86
N ILE A 104 5.20 -3.88 -5.56
CA ILE A 104 3.98 -3.87 -4.75
C ILE A 104 4.37 -4.43 -3.39
N ILE A 105 4.11 -3.68 -2.33
CA ILE A 105 4.42 -4.08 -0.95
C ILE A 105 3.12 -4.55 -0.31
N THR A 106 3.05 -5.83 0.03
CA THR A 106 1.81 -6.43 0.52
C THR A 106 2.07 -7.61 1.44
N TYR A 107 1.07 -7.95 2.26
CA TYR A 107 1.03 -9.20 3.02
C TYR A 107 -0.02 -10.16 2.44
N ASP A 108 -0.75 -9.75 1.42
CA ASP A 108 -1.80 -10.57 0.82
C ASP A 108 -1.19 -11.79 0.13
N LYS A 109 -1.58 -12.98 0.59
CA LYS A 109 -1.04 -14.24 0.09
C LYS A 109 -1.37 -14.47 -1.37
N HIS A 110 -2.53 -14.01 -1.84
CA HIS A 110 -2.93 -14.18 -3.23
C HIS A 110 -2.07 -13.35 -4.17
N LEU A 111 -1.76 -12.11 -3.79
CA LEU A 111 -0.85 -11.26 -4.55
C LEU A 111 0.57 -11.82 -4.52
N LEU A 112 1.03 -12.23 -3.34
CA LEU A 112 2.40 -12.77 -3.19
C LEU A 112 2.64 -14.01 -4.02
N LYS A 113 1.60 -14.81 -4.29
CA LYS A 113 1.72 -16.01 -5.15
C LYS A 113 2.10 -15.65 -6.59
N LEU A 114 1.74 -14.46 -7.04
CA LEU A 114 2.10 -14.00 -8.39
C LEU A 114 3.59 -13.73 -8.53
N LYS A 115 4.24 -13.36 -7.45
CA LYS A 115 5.67 -13.00 -7.36
C LYS A 115 6.07 -11.80 -8.20
N GLU A 116 5.56 -11.69 -9.41
CA GLU A 116 5.87 -10.61 -10.34
C GLU A 116 4.75 -10.46 -11.36
N TYR A 117 4.48 -9.24 -11.77
CA TYR A 117 3.53 -8.94 -12.83
C TYR A 117 4.08 -7.80 -13.68
N LYS A 118 4.33 -8.05 -14.96
CA LYS A 118 4.87 -7.03 -15.90
C LYS A 118 6.07 -6.27 -15.32
N ARG A 119 7.04 -7.01 -14.78
CA ARG A 119 8.27 -6.48 -14.17
C ARG A 119 8.08 -5.81 -12.82
N ILE A 120 6.84 -5.72 -12.33
CA ILE A 120 6.57 -5.23 -10.98
C ILE A 120 6.72 -6.40 -10.02
N LYS A 121 7.64 -6.31 -9.08
CA LYS A 121 7.87 -7.37 -8.11
C LYS A 121 6.90 -7.22 -6.94
N ILE A 122 6.32 -8.33 -6.51
CA ILE A 122 5.36 -8.35 -5.42
C ILE A 122 6.05 -8.97 -4.22
N VAL A 123 6.23 -8.16 -3.17
CA VAL A 123 7.07 -8.56 -2.02
C VAL A 123 6.44 -8.15 -0.69
N LYS A 124 6.88 -8.81 0.36
CA LYS A 124 6.54 -8.44 1.73
C LYS A 124 7.42 -7.28 2.19
N PRO A 125 6.94 -6.47 3.16
CA PRO A 125 7.75 -5.41 3.74
C PRO A 125 9.13 -5.88 4.23
N GLU A 126 9.21 -7.08 4.82
CA GLU A 126 10.46 -7.64 5.33
C GLU A 126 11.51 -7.80 4.22
N GLU A 127 11.07 -8.22 3.04
CA GLU A 127 11.98 -8.45 1.91
C GLU A 127 12.61 -7.15 1.41
N ILE A 128 11.83 -6.08 1.36
CA ILE A 128 12.34 -4.78 0.93
C ILE A 128 13.17 -4.14 2.03
N LEU A 129 12.81 -4.30 3.28
CA LEU A 129 13.54 -3.70 4.39
C LEU A 129 15.00 -4.17 4.41
N LYS A 130 15.27 -5.39 3.98
CA LYS A 130 16.63 -5.93 3.91
C LYS A 130 17.52 -5.16 2.92
N LYS A 131 16.95 -4.42 1.99
CA LYS A 131 17.70 -3.67 0.98
C LYS A 131 18.15 -2.29 1.46
N PHE A 132 17.72 -1.89 2.64
CA PHE A 132 18.09 -0.59 3.22
C PHE A 132 19.17 -0.68 4.32
#